data_3fc81981f1f6929fb6f8b33666ad7a6f
#
_entry.id   3fc81981f1f6929fb6f8b33666ad7a6f
#
_cell.length_a   1.000
_cell.length_b   1.000
_cell.length_c   1.000
_cell.angle_alpha   90.00
_cell.angle_beta   90.00
_cell.angle_gamma   90.00
#
_symmetry.space_group_name_H-M   'P 1'
#
loop_
_entity.id
_entity.type
_entity.pdbx_description
1 polymer ?
#
loop_
_entity_poly.entity_id
_entity_poly.type
_entity_poly.pdbx_seq_one_letter_code
_entity_poly.pdbx_strand_id
1 'polypeptide(L)'
;ETFETIFHGSEEERFYHEAGEDKGFMEDTGNHDARTEGMSYGMMVCLQLDKKEEFDRLWKWTRTYMYMDEGPGKNYFAWSCALDGTRNADGPAPDGEEYFAMALFFASRRWGDGEGIFNYSREAKAILHECVHKGEPGHPGDPMWEPSNKLIKFVPGLDFSDPSYHLPHFY
;
A
#
# COMPACT_ATOMS: atom_id res chain seq x y z
N GLU A 1 -21.11 -12.16 -5.01
CA GLU A 1 -21.97 -11.15 -5.66
C GLU A 1 -21.34 -9.76 -5.51
N THR A 2 -21.17 -9.20 -4.32
CA THR A 2 -20.60 -7.84 -4.10
C THR A 2 -19.20 -7.67 -4.70
N PHE A 3 -18.32 -8.68 -4.56
CA PHE A 3 -16.99 -8.63 -5.20
C PHE A 3 -17.09 -8.45 -6.72
N GLU A 4 -17.92 -9.23 -7.38
CA GLU A 4 -18.08 -9.16 -8.83
C GLU A 4 -18.61 -7.78 -9.27
N THR A 5 -19.48 -7.16 -8.48
CA THR A 5 -19.97 -5.80 -8.75
C THR A 5 -18.85 -4.77 -8.63
N ILE A 6 -18.09 -4.80 -7.53
CA ILE A 6 -17.05 -3.80 -7.23
C ILE A 6 -15.83 -3.96 -8.15
N PHE A 7 -15.48 -5.20 -8.53
CA PHE A 7 -14.27 -5.47 -9.33
C PHE A 7 -14.55 -5.64 -10.82
N HIS A 8 -15.68 -6.21 -11.20
CA HIS A 8 -15.97 -6.62 -12.59
C HIS A 8 -17.33 -6.14 -13.09
N GLY A 9 -18.04 -5.33 -12.33
CA GLY A 9 -19.31 -4.73 -12.72
C GLY A 9 -19.19 -3.70 -13.85
N SER A 10 -20.28 -3.00 -14.11
CA SER A 10 -20.30 -1.90 -15.07
C SER A 10 -19.36 -0.76 -14.64
N GLU A 11 -19.07 0.17 -15.55
CA GLU A 11 -18.22 1.34 -15.25
C GLU A 11 -18.75 2.21 -14.11
N GLU A 12 -20.07 2.21 -13.90
CA GLU A 12 -20.72 2.97 -12.83
C GLU A 12 -20.68 2.27 -11.46
N GLU A 13 -20.41 0.95 -11.44
CA GLU A 13 -20.46 0.13 -10.23
C GLU A 13 -19.08 -0.26 -9.71
N ARG A 14 -18.09 -0.37 -10.60
CA ARG A 14 -16.77 -0.86 -10.23
C ARG A 14 -15.86 0.24 -9.71
N PHE A 15 -15.02 -0.11 -8.75
CA PHE A 15 -13.89 0.69 -8.28
C PHE A 15 -12.56 0.16 -8.78
N TYR A 16 -12.52 -1.12 -9.16
CA TYR A 16 -11.33 -1.75 -9.72
C TYR A 16 -11.27 -1.57 -11.24
N HIS A 17 -10.08 -1.23 -11.73
CA HIS A 17 -9.80 -1.08 -13.15
C HIS A 17 -8.52 -1.84 -13.53
N GLU A 18 -8.58 -2.57 -14.61
CA GLU A 18 -7.39 -3.16 -15.22
C GLU A 18 -6.56 -2.07 -15.91
N ALA A 19 -5.22 -2.18 -15.81
CA ALA A 19 -4.26 -1.25 -16.40
C ALA A 19 -3.17 -2.02 -17.15
N GLY A 20 -3.31 -2.09 -18.47
CA GLY A 20 -2.45 -2.92 -19.31
C GLY A 20 -2.71 -4.42 -19.08
N GLU A 21 -1.68 -5.24 -19.36
CA GLU A 21 -1.83 -6.69 -19.36
C GLU A 21 -1.82 -7.30 -17.94
N ASP A 22 -1.14 -6.66 -16.98
CA ASP A 22 -0.76 -7.30 -15.72
C ASP A 22 -0.83 -6.38 -14.49
N LYS A 23 -1.48 -5.22 -14.60
CA LYS A 23 -1.69 -4.27 -13.51
C LYS A 23 -3.16 -3.95 -13.35
N GLY A 24 -3.51 -3.44 -12.18
CA GLY A 24 -4.84 -2.93 -11.87
C GLY A 24 -4.79 -1.95 -10.72
N PHE A 25 -5.79 -1.11 -10.60
CA PHE A 25 -5.88 -0.13 -9.52
C PHE A 25 -7.31 -0.01 -8.99
N MET A 26 -7.42 0.49 -7.76
CA MET A 26 -8.68 0.91 -7.15
C MET A 26 -8.82 2.43 -7.31
N GLU A 27 -9.91 2.88 -7.89
CA GLU A 27 -10.22 4.30 -8.05
C GLU A 27 -10.93 4.84 -6.81
N ASP A 28 -10.45 5.95 -6.27
CA ASP A 28 -11.24 6.84 -5.42
C ASP A 28 -12.15 7.68 -6.33
N THR A 29 -13.40 7.28 -6.41
CA THR A 29 -14.40 7.90 -7.30
C THR A 29 -14.77 9.32 -6.88
N GLY A 30 -14.49 9.72 -5.64
CA GLY A 30 -14.70 11.07 -5.16
C GLY A 30 -13.65 12.07 -5.63
N ASN A 31 -12.42 11.58 -5.83
CA ASN A 31 -11.27 12.40 -6.22
C ASN A 31 -10.69 12.03 -7.59
N HIS A 32 -11.14 10.94 -8.19
CA HIS A 32 -10.63 10.39 -9.45
C HIS A 32 -9.12 10.18 -9.44
N ASP A 33 -8.63 9.59 -8.37
CA ASP A 33 -7.24 9.20 -8.17
C ASP A 33 -7.13 7.78 -7.61
N ALA A 34 -5.92 7.25 -7.51
CA ALA A 34 -5.61 6.02 -6.81
C ALA A 34 -4.82 6.34 -5.55
N ARG A 35 -5.29 5.86 -4.40
CA ARG A 35 -4.69 6.10 -3.08
C ARG A 35 -4.17 4.82 -2.47
N THR A 36 -3.09 4.91 -1.69
CA THR A 36 -2.54 3.74 -0.98
C THR A 36 -3.60 3.09 -0.09
N GLU A 37 -4.50 3.87 0.50
CA GLU A 37 -5.64 3.41 1.26
C GLU A 37 -6.55 2.50 0.42
N GLY A 38 -7.09 2.99 -0.70
CA GLY A 38 -7.95 2.21 -1.59
C GLY A 38 -7.25 0.98 -2.18
N MET A 39 -5.97 1.12 -2.59
CA MET A 39 -5.16 0.03 -3.12
C MET A 39 -4.97 -1.08 -2.08
N SER A 40 -4.61 -0.74 -0.85
CA SER A 40 -4.38 -1.70 0.22
C SER A 40 -5.68 -2.38 0.68
N TYR A 41 -6.80 -1.66 0.72
CA TYR A 41 -8.11 -2.26 1.00
C TYR A 41 -8.55 -3.22 -0.11
N GLY A 42 -8.34 -2.86 -1.38
CA GLY A 42 -8.59 -3.75 -2.51
C GLY A 42 -7.77 -5.05 -2.42
N MET A 43 -6.48 -4.95 -2.07
CA MET A 43 -5.62 -6.12 -1.83
C MET A 43 -6.17 -6.99 -0.69
N MET A 44 -6.61 -6.38 0.43
CA MET A 44 -7.21 -7.11 1.56
C MET A 44 -8.50 -7.85 1.17
N VAL A 45 -9.35 -7.23 0.38
CA VAL A 45 -10.58 -7.86 -0.14
C VAL A 45 -10.23 -9.04 -1.04
N CYS A 46 -9.32 -8.86 -1.98
CA CYS A 46 -8.84 -9.94 -2.86
C CYS A 46 -8.28 -11.12 -2.06
N LEU A 47 -7.47 -10.82 -1.05
CA LEU A 47 -6.88 -11.81 -0.16
C LEU A 47 -7.94 -12.64 0.56
N GLN A 48 -8.94 -12.00 1.16
CA GLN A 48 -10.00 -12.68 1.92
C GLN A 48 -10.86 -13.58 1.02
N LEU A 49 -11.06 -13.20 -0.23
CA LEU A 49 -11.89 -13.91 -1.20
C LEU A 49 -11.11 -14.84 -2.14
N ASP A 50 -9.82 -15.05 -1.88
CA ASP A 50 -8.95 -15.93 -2.68
C ASP A 50 -8.80 -15.49 -4.15
N LYS A 51 -8.71 -14.18 -4.36
CA LYS A 51 -8.59 -13.53 -5.68
C LYS A 51 -7.14 -13.11 -5.91
N LYS A 52 -6.27 -14.11 -6.19
CA LYS A 52 -4.83 -13.89 -6.31
C LYS A 52 -4.46 -13.02 -7.52
N GLU A 53 -5.14 -13.18 -8.63
CA GLU A 53 -4.83 -12.44 -9.85
C GLU A 53 -5.04 -10.94 -9.65
N GLU A 54 -6.20 -10.53 -9.13
CA GLU A 54 -6.51 -9.14 -8.86
C GLU A 54 -5.58 -8.57 -7.76
N PHE A 55 -5.23 -9.37 -6.74
CA PHE A 55 -4.24 -8.99 -5.74
C PHE A 55 -2.89 -8.67 -6.37
N ASP A 56 -2.37 -9.54 -7.20
CA ASP A 56 -1.07 -9.37 -7.87
C ASP A 56 -1.08 -8.17 -8.82
N ARG A 57 -2.17 -7.92 -9.51
CA ARG A 57 -2.36 -6.75 -10.38
C ARG A 57 -2.34 -5.44 -9.59
N LEU A 58 -3.05 -5.39 -8.46
CA LEU A 58 -3.05 -4.23 -7.54
C LEU A 58 -1.64 -3.99 -6.96
N TRP A 59 -0.98 -5.05 -6.48
CA TRP A 59 0.37 -4.94 -5.94
C TRP A 59 1.38 -4.49 -6.99
N LYS A 60 1.29 -5.02 -8.21
CA LYS A 60 2.18 -4.61 -9.30
C LYS A 60 1.98 -3.16 -9.70
N TRP A 61 0.77 -2.66 -9.77
CA TRP A 61 0.48 -1.26 -10.02
C TRP A 61 1.07 -0.37 -8.92
N THR A 62 0.84 -0.73 -7.66
CA THR A 62 1.36 -0.05 -6.48
C THR A 62 2.89 0.05 -6.52
N ARG A 63 3.56 -1.06 -6.77
CA ARG A 63 5.04 -1.10 -6.89
C ARG A 63 5.57 -0.33 -8.08
N THR A 64 4.84 -0.27 -9.17
CA THR A 64 5.27 0.42 -10.39
C THR A 64 5.16 1.93 -10.27
N TYR A 65 4.06 2.43 -9.71
CA TYR A 65 3.72 3.85 -9.78
C TYR A 65 3.80 4.58 -8.43
N MET A 66 3.43 3.94 -7.34
CA MET A 66 3.42 4.58 -6.02
C MET A 66 4.76 4.48 -5.30
N TYR A 67 5.52 3.39 -5.48
CA TYR A 67 6.80 3.21 -4.80
C TYR A 67 7.82 4.27 -5.23
N MET A 68 8.41 4.96 -4.26
CA MET A 68 9.41 6.01 -4.47
C MET A 68 10.80 5.44 -4.27
N ASP A 69 11.63 5.46 -5.32
CA ASP A 69 13.00 4.96 -5.33
C ASP A 69 14.05 6.05 -5.10
N GLU A 70 13.61 7.31 -5.05
CA GLU A 70 14.45 8.49 -4.80
C GLU A 70 13.71 9.58 -4.01
N GLY A 71 14.41 10.63 -3.66
CA GLY A 71 13.86 11.79 -2.97
C GLY A 71 13.59 11.57 -1.48
N PRO A 72 12.91 12.53 -0.81
CA PRO A 72 12.60 12.46 0.62
C PRO A 72 11.73 11.28 1.03
N GLY A 73 10.85 10.86 0.13
CA GLY A 73 9.96 9.71 0.34
C GLY A 73 10.55 8.36 -0.07
N LYS A 74 11.86 8.30 -0.37
CA LYS A 74 12.52 7.07 -0.84
C LYS A 74 12.17 5.86 0.04
N ASN A 75 11.81 4.76 -0.63
CA ASN A 75 11.38 3.48 -0.05
C ASN A 75 10.01 3.51 0.67
N TYR A 76 9.29 4.60 0.56
CA TYR A 76 7.87 4.68 0.90
C TYR A 76 7.02 4.74 -0.38
N PHE A 77 5.72 4.78 -0.21
CA PHE A 77 4.75 4.87 -1.32
C PHE A 77 4.11 6.26 -1.35
N ALA A 78 4.04 6.89 -2.51
CA ALA A 78 3.26 8.11 -2.70
C ALA A 78 1.79 7.79 -2.38
N TRP A 79 1.20 8.53 -1.44
CA TRP A 79 -0.15 8.21 -0.95
C TRP A 79 -1.25 8.41 -2.00
N SER A 80 -1.00 9.21 -3.04
CA SER A 80 -1.93 9.45 -4.15
C SER A 80 -1.19 9.52 -5.48
N CYS A 81 -1.78 8.86 -6.48
CA CYS A 81 -1.39 8.94 -7.88
C CYS A 81 -2.62 9.21 -8.76
N ALA A 82 -2.45 9.91 -9.86
CA ALA A 82 -3.44 9.93 -10.94
C ALA A 82 -3.63 8.52 -11.52
N LEU A 83 -4.74 8.28 -12.20
CA LEU A 83 -5.09 6.95 -12.75
C LEU A 83 -4.12 6.48 -13.85
N ASP A 84 -3.35 7.39 -14.44
CA ASP A 84 -2.27 7.07 -15.38
C ASP A 84 -0.94 6.71 -14.70
N GLY A 85 -0.88 6.75 -13.36
CA GLY A 85 0.30 6.46 -12.56
C GLY A 85 1.16 7.67 -12.23
N THR A 86 0.83 8.87 -12.69
CA THR A 86 1.55 10.10 -12.30
C THR A 86 1.33 10.37 -10.81
N ARG A 87 2.40 10.58 -10.05
CA ARG A 87 2.31 10.85 -8.61
C ARG A 87 1.73 12.24 -8.34
N ASN A 88 0.70 12.30 -7.52
CA ASN A 88 0.12 13.54 -6.98
C ASN A 88 0.81 13.97 -5.69
N ALA A 89 1.52 13.07 -5.04
CA ALA A 89 2.21 13.27 -3.77
C ALA A 89 3.65 12.76 -3.83
N ASP A 90 4.52 13.30 -3.00
CA ASP A 90 5.93 12.95 -2.83
C ASP A 90 6.24 12.36 -1.44
N GLY A 91 5.21 11.95 -0.71
CA GLY A 91 5.30 11.35 0.61
C GLY A 91 4.21 10.30 0.86
N PRO A 92 4.37 9.49 1.92
CA PRO A 92 3.44 8.45 2.29
C PRO A 92 2.32 8.93 3.21
N ALA A 93 1.29 8.08 3.35
CA ALA A 93 0.35 8.06 4.45
C ALA A 93 0.50 6.70 5.16
N PRO A 94 0.93 6.67 6.43
CA PRO A 94 1.36 5.44 7.13
C PRO A 94 0.37 4.29 7.15
N ASP A 95 -0.93 4.56 7.18
CA ASP A 95 -1.97 3.53 7.11
C ASP A 95 -1.86 2.68 5.82
N GLY A 96 -1.44 3.27 4.71
CA GLY A 96 -1.18 2.56 3.47
C GLY A 96 -0.10 1.49 3.62
N GLU A 97 1.06 1.85 4.18
CA GLU A 97 2.17 0.93 4.42
C GLU A 97 1.80 -0.16 5.44
N GLU A 98 1.05 0.17 6.49
CA GLU A 98 0.58 -0.82 7.46
C GLU A 98 -0.31 -1.87 6.78
N TYR A 99 -1.30 -1.44 6.00
CA TYR A 99 -2.18 -2.34 5.28
C TYR A 99 -1.47 -3.14 4.19
N PHE A 100 -0.54 -2.54 3.45
CA PHE A 100 0.29 -3.28 2.47
C PHE A 100 1.09 -4.38 3.15
N ALA A 101 1.80 -4.06 4.23
CA ALA A 101 2.59 -5.04 4.96
C ALA A 101 1.73 -6.20 5.46
N MET A 102 0.56 -5.91 6.06
CA MET A 102 -0.35 -6.94 6.55
C MET A 102 -0.93 -7.79 5.41
N ALA A 103 -1.39 -7.18 4.33
CA ALA A 103 -1.91 -7.89 3.17
C ALA A 103 -0.85 -8.81 2.55
N LEU A 104 0.39 -8.35 2.44
CA LEU A 104 1.50 -9.14 1.92
C LEU A 104 1.88 -10.31 2.84
N PHE A 105 1.90 -10.14 4.16
CA PHE A 105 2.12 -11.25 5.08
C PHE A 105 1.02 -12.31 4.97
N PHE A 106 -0.23 -11.90 4.87
CA PHE A 106 -1.33 -12.83 4.66
C PHE A 106 -1.26 -13.52 3.29
N ALA A 107 -0.87 -12.81 2.23
CA ALA A 107 -0.67 -13.38 0.91
C ALA A 107 0.43 -14.45 0.90
N SER A 108 1.55 -14.18 1.57
CA SER A 108 2.62 -15.16 1.79
C SER A 108 2.11 -16.43 2.47
N ARG A 109 1.25 -16.29 3.48
CA ARG A 109 0.67 -17.45 4.20
C ARG A 109 -0.38 -18.19 3.39
N ARG A 110 -1.14 -17.48 2.56
CA ARG A 110 -2.24 -18.07 1.77
C ARG A 110 -1.75 -18.72 0.48
N TRP A 111 -0.86 -18.05 -0.25
CA TRP A 111 -0.44 -18.45 -1.59
C TRP A 111 1.03 -18.83 -1.70
N GLY A 112 1.82 -18.58 -0.65
CA GLY A 112 3.27 -18.74 -0.67
C GLY A 112 3.98 -17.55 -1.32
N ASP A 113 5.29 -17.49 -1.13
CA ASP A 113 6.15 -16.48 -1.74
C ASP A 113 6.51 -16.85 -3.18
N GLY A 114 6.36 -15.89 -4.08
CA GLY A 114 6.81 -15.97 -5.46
C GLY A 114 8.18 -15.30 -5.67
N GLU A 115 8.47 -14.95 -6.91
CA GLU A 115 9.71 -14.27 -7.29
C GLU A 115 9.52 -12.75 -7.40
N GLY A 116 10.62 -12.00 -7.32
CA GLY A 116 10.62 -10.54 -7.49
C GLY A 116 9.70 -9.87 -6.46
N ILE A 117 8.85 -8.97 -6.92
CA ILE A 117 7.88 -8.24 -6.07
C ILE A 117 6.79 -9.14 -5.49
N PHE A 118 6.63 -10.36 -5.99
CA PHE A 118 5.68 -11.36 -5.49
C PHE A 118 6.28 -12.26 -4.41
N ASN A 119 7.51 -12.00 -3.97
CA ASN A 119 8.00 -12.53 -2.71
C ASN A 119 7.39 -11.70 -1.58
N TYR A 120 6.13 -12.01 -1.26
CA TYR A 120 5.29 -11.20 -0.39
C TYR A 120 5.88 -10.98 1.00
N SER A 121 6.44 -12.01 1.62
CA SER A 121 7.01 -11.89 2.98
C SER A 121 8.25 -10.99 2.98
N ARG A 122 9.06 -11.01 1.92
CA ARG A 122 10.20 -10.11 1.78
C ARG A 122 9.76 -8.67 1.57
N GLU A 123 8.78 -8.43 0.72
CA GLU A 123 8.23 -7.09 0.47
C GLU A 123 7.59 -6.51 1.75
N ALA A 124 6.81 -7.30 2.48
CA ALA A 124 6.23 -6.89 3.76
C ALA A 124 7.31 -6.48 4.79
N LYS A 125 8.35 -7.31 4.93
CA LYS A 125 9.47 -7.02 5.84
C LYS A 125 10.24 -5.77 5.42
N ALA A 126 10.43 -5.55 4.12
CA ALA A 126 11.09 -4.36 3.60
C ALA A 126 10.29 -3.09 3.94
N ILE A 127 8.97 -3.11 3.76
CA ILE A 127 8.08 -2.00 4.14
C ILE A 127 8.23 -1.69 5.63
N LEU A 128 8.07 -2.68 6.51
CA LEU A 128 8.16 -2.46 7.95
C LEU A 128 9.55 -2.00 8.40
N HIS A 129 10.60 -2.52 7.77
CA HIS A 129 11.97 -2.08 8.05
C HIS A 129 12.13 -0.57 7.81
N GLU A 130 11.65 -0.07 6.67
CA GLU A 130 11.67 1.37 6.39
C GLU A 130 10.84 2.17 7.38
N CYS A 131 9.63 1.71 7.67
CA CYS A 131 8.71 2.39 8.59
C CYS A 131 9.28 2.57 10.01
N VAL A 132 10.08 1.60 10.47
CA VAL A 132 10.59 1.56 11.85
C VAL A 132 12.00 2.13 11.97
N HIS A 133 12.90 1.83 11.02
CA HIS A 133 14.34 2.02 11.16
C HIS A 133 14.91 3.23 10.42
N LYS A 134 14.13 3.93 9.59
CA LYS A 134 14.61 5.21 9.05
C LYS A 134 14.98 6.18 10.17
N GLY A 135 16.02 6.97 9.94
CA GLY A 135 16.59 7.88 10.93
C GLY A 135 17.63 7.24 11.85
N GLU A 136 17.82 5.93 11.82
CA GLU A 136 18.91 5.26 12.53
C GLU A 136 20.28 5.50 11.83
N PRO A 137 21.42 5.34 12.54
CA PRO A 137 22.73 5.52 11.94
C PRO A 137 22.93 4.66 10.67
N GLY A 138 23.22 5.32 9.55
CA GLY A 138 23.40 4.67 8.25
C GLY A 138 22.10 4.45 7.46
N HIS A 139 20.95 4.81 8.01
CA HIS A 139 19.64 4.68 7.35
C HIS A 139 18.88 6.01 7.33
N PRO A 140 19.18 6.92 6.38
CA PRO A 140 18.64 8.28 6.38
C PRO A 140 17.15 8.32 6.10
N GLY A 141 16.47 9.33 6.65
CA GLY A 141 15.04 9.60 6.50
C GLY A 141 14.32 9.67 7.84
N ASP A 142 13.02 9.75 7.79
CA ASP A 142 12.15 9.81 8.96
C ASP A 142 11.32 8.52 9.09
N PRO A 143 11.29 7.86 10.26
CA PRO A 143 10.46 6.69 10.49
C PRO A 143 8.99 7.06 10.61
N MET A 144 8.12 6.08 10.37
CA MET A 144 6.67 6.23 10.59
C MET A 144 6.28 6.06 12.05
N TRP A 145 7.03 5.25 12.82
CA TRP A 145 6.86 5.12 14.27
C TRP A 145 7.83 6.02 15.02
N GLU A 146 7.28 6.81 15.93
CA GLU A 146 8.07 7.67 16.79
C GLU A 146 8.99 6.79 17.70
N PRO A 147 10.31 6.94 17.62
CA PRO A 147 11.23 6.06 18.35
C PRO A 147 11.08 6.09 19.87
N SER A 148 10.64 7.22 20.43
CA SER A 148 10.55 7.44 21.89
C SER A 148 9.33 6.78 22.53
N ASN A 149 8.20 6.71 21.83
CA ASN A 149 6.93 6.22 22.39
C ASN A 149 6.27 5.10 21.56
N LYS A 150 6.83 4.78 20.37
CA LYS A 150 6.35 3.75 19.45
C LYS A 150 4.94 3.99 18.89
N LEU A 151 4.45 5.22 18.94
CA LEU A 151 3.21 5.59 18.30
C LEU A 151 3.46 5.90 16.82
N ILE A 152 2.49 5.55 15.97
CA ILE A 152 2.54 5.88 14.56
C ILE A 152 2.34 7.39 14.39
N LYS A 153 3.10 8.00 13.49
CA LYS A 153 2.97 9.41 13.13
C LYS A 153 1.87 9.61 12.10
N PHE A 154 1.35 10.82 11.98
CA PHE A 154 0.45 11.17 10.88
C PHE A 154 1.18 11.05 9.53
N VAL A 155 2.36 11.65 9.40
CA VAL A 155 3.31 11.41 8.30
C VAL A 155 4.73 11.51 8.84
N PRO A 156 5.72 10.90 8.15
CA PRO A 156 7.12 11.09 8.51
C PRO A 156 7.50 12.57 8.54
N GLY A 157 8.32 12.95 9.52
CA GLY A 157 8.75 14.35 9.72
C GLY A 157 7.82 15.22 10.58
N LEU A 158 6.63 14.73 10.93
CA LEU A 158 5.74 15.38 11.92
C LEU A 158 5.79 14.65 13.26
N ASP A 159 5.45 15.36 14.33
CA ASP A 159 5.54 14.89 15.71
C ASP A 159 4.17 14.61 16.37
N PHE A 160 3.11 14.57 15.58
CA PHE A 160 1.78 14.19 16.03
C PHE A 160 1.26 12.94 15.30
N SER A 161 0.27 12.29 15.90
CA SER A 161 -0.37 11.08 15.41
C SER A 161 -1.81 11.33 14.99
N ASP A 162 -2.28 10.57 14.02
CA ASP A 162 -3.71 10.45 13.74
C ASP A 162 -4.23 9.14 14.37
N PRO A 163 -5.25 9.20 15.24
CA PRO A 163 -5.81 7.99 15.86
C PRO A 163 -6.30 6.94 14.88
N SER A 164 -6.72 7.34 13.67
CA SER A 164 -7.21 6.40 12.65
C SER A 164 -6.09 5.53 12.04
N TYR A 165 -4.83 5.93 12.18
CA TYR A 165 -3.67 5.17 11.71
C TYR A 165 -3.19 4.10 12.71
N HIS A 166 -3.76 4.06 13.92
CA HIS A 166 -3.44 3.02 14.87
C HIS A 166 -4.26 1.76 14.56
N LEU A 167 -3.56 0.72 14.11
CA LEU A 167 -4.15 -0.56 13.70
C LEU A 167 -3.71 -1.69 14.67
N PRO A 168 -4.10 -1.64 15.96
CA PRO A 168 -3.56 -2.55 16.97
C PRO A 168 -3.82 -4.02 16.69
N HIS A 169 -4.82 -4.33 15.87
CA HIS A 169 -5.11 -5.70 15.46
C HIS A 169 -4.14 -6.24 14.37
N PHE A 170 -3.26 -5.39 13.84
CA PHE A 170 -2.17 -5.79 12.93
C PHE A 170 -0.85 -6.04 13.67
N TYR A 171 -0.71 -5.52 14.89
CA TYR A 171 0.54 -5.60 15.69
C TYR A 171 0.66 -6.92 16.50
#